data_77de56a244d1d0de7fd001992d0edf04
#
_entry.id   77de56a244d1d0de7fd001992d0edf04
#
_cell.length_a   1.000
_cell.length_b   1.000
_cell.length_c   1.000
_cell.angle_alpha   90.00
_cell.angle_beta   90.00
_cell.angle_gamma   90.00
#
_symmetry.space_group_name_H-M   'P 1'
#
loop_
_entity.id
_entity.type
_entity.pdbx_description
1 polymer ?
#
loop_
_entity_poly.entity_id
_entity_poly.type
_entity_poly.pdbx_seq_one_letter_code
_entity_poly.pdbx_strand_id
1 'polypeptide(L)'
;TGENIYVAYINDSDLIGTHWRYKQVRNLTDWMAGEGKDVTLPTLDVADFIGTSFTTGPDGKLYQLPTQQFANLYWFRYDWFNDDKNKADFKSDYGYDLGVPVNWSAYEDIAEFFTGRDLSQLDVEGEVFGNMDYGKKDPSLGWRYTDAWMSMAGMGDAGEPNGLPVD
;
A
#
# COMPACT_ATOMS: atom_id res chain seq x y z
N THR A 1 -16.03 -15.98 -22.29
CA THR A 1 -15.70 -17.15 -23.13
C THR A 1 -16.08 -18.38 -22.34
N GLY A 2 -16.85 -19.31 -22.93
CA GLY A 2 -17.36 -20.50 -22.23
C GLY A 2 -16.34 -21.63 -22.05
N GLU A 3 -15.08 -21.40 -22.38
CA GLU A 3 -14.01 -22.38 -22.23
C GLU A 3 -13.20 -22.11 -20.95
N ASN A 4 -13.09 -23.14 -20.11
CA ASN A 4 -12.35 -23.10 -18.86
C ASN A 4 -10.90 -23.53 -19.14
N ILE A 5 -10.06 -22.58 -19.57
CA ILE A 5 -8.68 -22.83 -19.96
C ILE A 5 -7.67 -22.62 -18.80
N TYR A 6 -8.11 -22.00 -17.72
CA TYR A 6 -7.27 -21.73 -16.54
C TYR A 6 -7.82 -22.41 -15.30
N VAL A 7 -6.96 -23.01 -14.49
CA VAL A 7 -7.30 -23.68 -13.22
C VAL A 7 -7.23 -22.73 -12.04
N ALA A 8 -6.33 -21.74 -12.13
CA ALA A 8 -6.12 -20.73 -11.11
C ALA A 8 -5.56 -19.44 -11.77
N TYR A 9 -5.68 -18.34 -11.08
CA TYR A 9 -5.14 -17.05 -11.50
C TYR A 9 -4.75 -16.20 -10.29
N ILE A 10 -3.84 -15.27 -10.49
CA ILE A 10 -3.47 -14.26 -9.49
C ILE A 10 -4.31 -13.01 -9.75
N ASN A 11 -4.79 -12.40 -8.70
CA ASN A 11 -5.66 -11.25 -8.78
C ASN A 11 -5.55 -10.40 -7.49
N ASP A 12 -6.00 -9.18 -7.54
CA ASP A 12 -6.03 -8.29 -6.40
C ASP A 12 -7.18 -8.60 -5.45
N SER A 13 -6.96 -8.42 -4.15
CA SER A 13 -7.93 -8.72 -3.10
C SER A 13 -9.16 -7.80 -3.13
N ASP A 14 -9.08 -6.62 -3.73
CA ASP A 14 -10.21 -5.70 -3.92
C ASP A 14 -11.34 -6.30 -4.77
N LEU A 15 -11.04 -7.33 -5.56
CA LEU A 15 -12.02 -8.05 -6.37
C LEU A 15 -12.76 -9.18 -5.61
N ILE A 16 -12.41 -9.45 -4.36
CA ILE A 16 -13.01 -10.56 -3.60
C ILE A 16 -14.54 -10.46 -3.51
N GLY A 17 -15.07 -9.28 -3.27
CA GLY A 17 -16.51 -9.04 -3.20
C GLY A 17 -17.23 -9.33 -4.52
N THR A 18 -16.60 -8.99 -5.64
CA THR A 18 -17.09 -9.26 -6.98
C THR A 18 -17.08 -10.77 -7.26
N HIS A 19 -15.96 -11.42 -7.02
CA HIS A 19 -15.79 -12.86 -7.23
C HIS A 19 -16.74 -13.69 -6.38
N TRP A 20 -16.91 -13.30 -5.11
CA TRP A 20 -17.86 -13.94 -4.20
C TRP A 20 -19.31 -13.78 -4.69
N ARG A 21 -19.71 -12.55 -5.03
CA ARG A 21 -21.06 -12.24 -5.50
C ARG A 21 -21.45 -13.01 -6.75
N TYR A 22 -20.54 -13.10 -7.72
CA TYR A 22 -20.79 -13.78 -8.99
C TYR A 22 -20.36 -15.24 -9.00
N LYS A 23 -19.92 -15.79 -7.85
CA LYS A 23 -19.48 -17.20 -7.71
C LYS A 23 -18.39 -17.59 -8.72
N GLN A 24 -17.47 -16.68 -8.98
CA GLN A 24 -16.40 -16.89 -9.96
C GLN A 24 -15.19 -17.60 -9.37
N VAL A 25 -15.15 -17.78 -8.07
CA VAL A 25 -14.09 -18.46 -7.33
C VAL A 25 -14.68 -19.53 -6.42
N ARG A 26 -13.89 -20.56 -6.15
CA ARG A 26 -14.28 -21.66 -5.27
C ARG A 26 -14.15 -21.25 -3.80
N ASN A 27 -15.07 -21.68 -2.99
CA ASN A 27 -14.95 -21.63 -1.54
C ASN A 27 -13.87 -22.62 -1.10
N LEU A 28 -12.70 -22.10 -0.73
CA LEU A 28 -11.55 -22.93 -0.37
C LEU A 28 -11.72 -23.58 1.01
N THR A 29 -12.39 -22.91 1.94
CA THR A 29 -12.65 -23.48 3.28
C THR A 29 -13.41 -24.81 3.18
N ASP A 30 -14.54 -24.80 2.49
CA ASP A 30 -15.36 -25.98 2.37
C ASP A 30 -14.72 -27.02 1.44
N TRP A 31 -14.05 -26.58 0.39
CA TRP A 31 -13.39 -27.49 -0.54
C TRP A 31 -12.23 -28.25 0.12
N MET A 32 -11.36 -27.57 0.89
CA MET A 32 -10.26 -28.22 1.61
C MET A 32 -10.74 -29.19 2.68
N ALA A 33 -11.91 -28.90 3.30
CA ALA A 33 -12.52 -29.80 4.27
C ALA A 33 -13.24 -31.00 3.64
N GLY A 34 -13.63 -30.88 2.38
CA GLY A 34 -14.43 -31.88 1.63
C GLY A 34 -13.67 -32.49 0.45
N GLU A 35 -14.09 -32.14 -0.77
CA GLU A 35 -13.56 -32.71 -2.03
C GLU A 35 -12.05 -32.58 -2.20
N GLY A 36 -11.47 -31.51 -1.70
CA GLY A 36 -10.04 -31.21 -1.82
C GLY A 36 -9.18 -31.75 -0.68
N LYS A 37 -9.79 -32.47 0.27
CA LYS A 37 -9.09 -32.90 1.49
C LYS A 37 -7.84 -33.75 1.18
N ASP A 38 -7.93 -34.66 0.24
CA ASP A 38 -6.83 -35.57 -0.09
C ASP A 38 -5.69 -34.92 -0.87
N VAL A 39 -5.94 -33.74 -1.45
CA VAL A 39 -4.92 -32.95 -2.18
C VAL A 39 -4.48 -31.69 -1.42
N THR A 40 -5.11 -31.38 -0.31
CA THR A 40 -4.67 -30.31 0.58
C THR A 40 -3.45 -30.78 1.37
N LEU A 41 -2.36 -30.03 1.25
CA LEU A 41 -1.13 -30.39 1.96
C LEU A 41 -1.34 -30.32 3.49
N PRO A 42 -0.98 -31.37 4.24
CA PRO A 42 -1.11 -31.36 5.70
C PRO A 42 -0.33 -30.27 6.40
N THR A 43 0.67 -29.72 5.71
CA THR A 43 1.53 -28.63 6.21
C THR A 43 1.01 -27.24 5.83
N LEU A 44 -0.12 -27.16 5.12
CA LEU A 44 -0.75 -25.88 4.80
C LEU A 44 -1.42 -25.30 6.05
N ASP A 45 -0.76 -24.34 6.68
CA ASP A 45 -1.33 -23.57 7.79
C ASP A 45 -1.91 -22.27 7.26
N VAL A 46 -3.24 -22.23 7.12
CA VAL A 46 -3.96 -21.04 6.64
C VAL A 46 -3.84 -19.89 7.64
N ALA A 47 -3.66 -20.17 8.92
CA ALA A 47 -3.55 -19.14 9.95
C ALA A 47 -2.19 -18.41 9.92
N ASP A 48 -1.18 -19.01 9.31
CA ASP A 48 0.15 -18.41 9.13
C ASP A 48 0.20 -17.36 8.00
N PHE A 49 -0.82 -17.31 7.15
CA PHE A 49 -0.88 -16.32 6.09
C PHE A 49 -1.25 -14.95 6.63
N ILE A 50 -0.47 -13.94 6.26
CA ILE A 50 -0.79 -12.54 6.54
C ILE A 50 -1.85 -12.06 5.54
N GLY A 51 -2.86 -11.33 6.03
CA GLY A 51 -3.87 -10.70 5.17
C GLY A 51 -5.01 -11.61 4.73
N THR A 52 -5.29 -12.70 5.46
CA THR A 52 -6.44 -13.58 5.17
C THR A 52 -7.79 -12.88 5.24
N SER A 53 -7.91 -11.78 5.98
CA SER A 53 -9.11 -10.93 6.01
C SER A 53 -9.47 -10.38 4.63
N PHE A 54 -8.49 -10.06 3.80
CA PHE A 54 -8.70 -9.57 2.44
C PHE A 54 -9.08 -10.65 1.44
N THR A 55 -8.95 -11.92 1.80
CA THR A 55 -9.26 -13.07 0.95
C THR A 55 -10.46 -13.88 1.45
N THR A 56 -11.10 -13.37 2.49
CA THR A 56 -12.28 -13.94 3.13
C THR A 56 -13.55 -13.22 2.63
N GLY A 57 -14.53 -13.99 2.21
CA GLY A 57 -15.80 -13.45 1.78
C GLY A 57 -16.68 -12.98 2.94
N PRO A 58 -17.81 -12.29 2.65
CA PRO A 58 -18.75 -11.82 3.68
C PRO A 58 -19.37 -12.94 4.53
N ASP A 59 -19.30 -14.17 4.06
CA ASP A 59 -19.75 -15.37 4.77
C ASP A 59 -18.69 -15.97 5.71
N GLY A 60 -17.54 -15.31 5.87
CA GLY A 60 -16.43 -15.76 6.69
C GLY A 60 -15.63 -16.92 6.10
N LYS A 61 -15.83 -17.25 4.83
CA LYS A 61 -15.13 -18.35 4.14
C LYS A 61 -13.98 -17.80 3.29
N LEU A 62 -12.92 -18.58 3.20
CA LEU A 62 -11.75 -18.27 2.38
C LEU A 62 -12.03 -18.60 0.91
N TYR A 63 -11.74 -17.66 0.03
CA TYR A 63 -11.92 -17.79 -1.42
C TYR A 63 -10.64 -17.62 -2.23
N GLN A 64 -9.59 -17.08 -1.61
CA GLN A 64 -8.27 -16.89 -2.18
C GLN A 64 -7.22 -17.24 -1.13
N LEU A 65 -6.00 -17.54 -1.56
CA LEU A 65 -4.83 -17.61 -0.68
C LEU A 65 -3.97 -16.38 -0.95
N PRO A 66 -3.52 -15.66 0.08
CA PRO A 66 -2.59 -14.55 -0.08
C PRO A 66 -1.27 -15.06 -0.68
N THR A 67 -0.82 -14.46 -1.77
CA THR A 67 0.47 -14.77 -2.40
C THR A 67 1.50 -13.71 -2.12
N GLN A 68 1.03 -12.47 -1.91
CA GLN A 68 1.86 -11.31 -1.70
C GLN A 68 1.05 -10.26 -0.94
N GLN A 69 1.72 -9.56 -0.02
CA GLN A 69 1.15 -8.43 0.67
C GLN A 69 1.99 -7.19 0.38
N PHE A 70 1.32 -6.08 0.11
CA PHE A 70 1.94 -4.80 -0.13
C PHE A 70 1.74 -3.89 1.08
N ALA A 71 2.79 -3.16 1.42
CA ALA A 71 2.70 -2.07 2.37
C ALA A 71 3.24 -0.80 1.70
N ASN A 72 2.55 0.31 1.87
CA ASN A 72 3.07 1.61 1.49
C ASN A 72 4.09 2.04 2.54
N LEU A 73 5.28 2.38 2.10
CA LEU A 73 6.37 2.82 2.94
C LEU A 73 6.89 4.15 2.41
N TYR A 74 7.18 5.06 3.33
CA TYR A 74 7.86 6.29 3.00
C TYR A 74 9.37 6.04 2.91
N TRP A 75 9.92 6.10 1.71
CA TRP A 75 11.35 5.98 1.44
C TRP A 75 11.97 7.36 1.33
N PHE A 76 13.05 7.60 2.04
CA PHE A 76 13.74 8.87 2.03
C PHE A 76 15.26 8.69 2.10
N ARG A 77 15.98 9.70 1.66
CA ARG A 77 17.43 9.77 1.74
C ARG A 77 17.84 10.14 3.15
N TYR A 78 18.24 9.16 3.91
CA TYR A 78 18.66 9.32 5.31
C TYR A 78 19.80 10.34 5.45
N ASP A 79 20.77 10.31 4.55
CA ASP A 79 21.90 11.25 4.50
C ASP A 79 21.43 12.70 4.28
N TRP A 80 20.48 12.95 3.39
CA TRP A 80 19.94 14.30 3.15
C TRP A 80 19.15 14.83 4.34
N PHE A 81 18.40 13.98 5.00
CA PHE A 81 17.60 14.33 6.19
C PHE A 81 18.47 14.57 7.42
N ASN A 82 19.67 13.99 7.48
CA ASN A 82 20.59 14.14 8.61
C ASN A 82 21.70 15.16 8.36
N ASP A 83 21.79 15.76 7.19
CA ASP A 83 22.71 16.85 6.91
C ASP A 83 22.38 18.08 7.76
N ASP A 84 23.38 18.64 8.44
CA ASP A 84 23.18 19.76 9.37
C ASP A 84 22.72 21.04 8.66
N LYS A 85 23.18 21.26 7.43
CA LYS A 85 22.75 22.42 6.62
C LYS A 85 21.29 22.28 6.23
N ASN A 86 20.89 21.10 5.74
CA ASN A 86 19.51 20.84 5.37
C ASN A 86 18.55 20.98 6.56
N LYS A 87 18.93 20.47 7.74
CA LYS A 87 18.15 20.66 8.98
C LYS A 87 17.99 22.12 9.37
N ALA A 88 19.07 22.88 9.31
CA ALA A 88 19.05 24.30 9.68
C ALA A 88 18.19 25.11 8.71
N ASP A 89 18.37 24.90 7.41
CA ASP A 89 17.63 25.60 6.37
C ASP A 89 16.13 25.24 6.42
N PHE A 90 15.79 23.97 6.51
CA PHE A 90 14.40 23.52 6.60
C PHE A 90 13.68 24.13 7.81
N LYS A 91 14.36 24.12 8.97
CA LYS A 91 13.80 24.74 10.18
C LYS A 91 13.62 26.24 10.04
N SER A 92 14.52 26.92 9.32
CA SER A 92 14.38 28.35 9.03
C SER A 92 13.19 28.64 8.12
N ASP A 93 12.97 27.79 7.11
CA ASP A 93 11.97 28.01 6.07
C ASP A 93 10.56 27.62 6.53
N TYR A 94 10.42 26.51 7.26
CA TYR A 94 9.13 25.93 7.65
C TYR A 94 8.82 26.01 9.16
N GLY A 95 9.79 26.35 10.00
CA GLY A 95 9.60 26.60 11.43
C GLY A 95 9.57 25.35 12.32
N TYR A 96 9.80 24.15 11.76
CA TYR A 96 9.90 22.89 12.50
C TYR A 96 11.07 22.03 12.01
N ASP A 97 11.37 20.95 12.73
CA ASP A 97 12.54 20.14 12.42
C ASP A 97 12.31 19.21 11.23
N LEU A 98 13.28 19.11 10.33
CA LEU A 98 13.27 18.15 9.22
C LEU A 98 13.27 16.72 9.78
N GLY A 99 12.30 15.91 9.38
CA GLY A 99 12.15 14.54 9.80
C GLY A 99 11.17 13.77 8.92
N VAL A 100 10.82 12.54 9.32
CA VAL A 100 9.76 11.78 8.64
C VAL A 100 8.44 12.56 8.77
N PRO A 101 7.72 12.78 7.65
CA PRO A 101 6.49 13.55 7.68
C PRO A 101 5.43 12.90 8.57
N VAL A 102 4.79 13.70 9.40
CA VAL A 102 3.74 13.25 10.33
C VAL A 102 2.33 13.45 9.75
N ASN A 103 2.22 14.25 8.70
CA ASN A 103 0.98 14.54 7.98
C ASN A 103 1.28 14.92 6.53
N TRP A 104 0.24 15.16 5.73
CA TRP A 104 0.38 15.51 4.32
C TRP A 104 1.00 16.89 4.08
N SER A 105 0.77 17.85 4.98
CA SER A 105 1.41 19.17 4.89
C SER A 105 2.92 19.06 5.07
N ALA A 106 3.37 18.30 6.07
CA ALA A 106 4.80 18.03 6.24
C ALA A 106 5.42 17.27 5.06
N TYR A 107 4.65 16.38 4.43
CA TYR A 107 5.07 15.69 3.22
C TYR A 107 5.27 16.66 2.05
N GLU A 108 4.34 17.60 1.86
CA GLU A 108 4.41 18.64 0.84
C GLU A 108 5.60 19.59 1.08
N ASP A 109 5.76 20.08 2.30
CA ASP A 109 6.89 20.96 2.69
C ASP A 109 8.26 20.32 2.38
N ILE A 110 8.40 19.01 2.72
CA ILE A 110 9.64 18.26 2.44
C ILE A 110 9.86 18.11 0.93
N ALA A 111 8.80 17.83 0.19
CA ALA A 111 8.87 17.68 -1.25
C ALA A 111 9.27 19.00 -1.94
N GLU A 112 8.69 20.11 -1.51
CA GLU A 112 9.05 21.45 -1.98
C GLU A 112 10.49 21.80 -1.63
N PHE A 113 10.88 21.59 -0.37
CA PHE A 113 12.22 21.91 0.13
C PHE A 113 13.35 21.26 -0.67
N PHE A 114 13.18 20.00 -1.05
CA PHE A 114 14.22 19.29 -1.81
C PHE A 114 14.12 19.48 -3.32
N THR A 115 13.00 19.93 -3.86
CA THR A 115 12.86 20.12 -5.31
C THR A 115 13.76 21.27 -5.80
N GLY A 116 14.68 20.96 -6.69
CA GLY A 116 15.63 21.93 -7.26
C GLY A 116 16.72 22.38 -6.28
N ARG A 117 16.82 21.75 -5.11
CA ARG A 117 17.82 22.11 -4.10
C ARG A 117 19.23 21.77 -4.53
N ASP A 118 20.16 22.67 -4.30
CA ASP A 118 21.59 22.39 -4.42
C ASP A 118 22.04 21.52 -3.24
N LEU A 119 22.47 20.33 -3.55
CA LEU A 119 23.00 19.34 -2.61
C LEU A 119 24.46 18.96 -2.94
N SER A 120 25.19 19.86 -3.57
CA SER A 120 26.61 19.66 -3.93
C SER A 120 27.49 19.37 -2.71
N GLN A 121 27.12 19.85 -1.51
CA GLN A 121 27.79 19.51 -0.26
C GLN A 121 27.69 18.01 0.11
N LEU A 122 26.79 17.28 -0.53
CA LEU A 122 26.61 15.82 -0.37
C LEU A 122 27.00 15.04 -1.63
N ASP A 123 27.82 15.64 -2.49
CA ASP A 123 28.28 15.07 -3.76
C ASP A 123 27.11 14.64 -4.69
N VAL A 124 25.98 15.36 -4.62
CA VAL A 124 24.83 15.14 -5.50
C VAL A 124 24.95 16.07 -6.70
N GLU A 125 25.02 15.47 -7.89
CA GLU A 125 25.05 16.20 -9.15
C GLU A 125 23.72 16.07 -9.90
N GLY A 126 23.34 17.13 -10.61
CA GLY A 126 22.13 17.15 -11.44
C GLY A 126 20.91 17.70 -10.73
N GLU A 127 19.77 17.51 -11.38
CA GLU A 127 18.49 18.01 -10.88
C GLU A 127 17.97 17.13 -9.75
N VAL A 128 17.53 17.74 -8.67
CA VAL A 128 16.98 17.09 -7.48
C VAL A 128 15.47 17.22 -7.48
N PHE A 129 14.78 16.12 -7.28
CA PHE A 129 13.33 16.06 -7.11
C PHE A 129 13.01 15.69 -5.67
N GLY A 130 12.19 16.50 -5.02
CA GLY A 130 11.83 16.32 -3.61
C GLY A 130 10.83 15.18 -3.38
N ASN A 131 10.15 14.73 -4.42
CA ASN A 131 9.21 13.64 -4.36
C ASN A 131 9.22 12.81 -5.64
N MET A 132 8.91 11.52 -5.49
CA MET A 132 8.66 10.62 -6.61
C MET A 132 7.45 9.76 -6.28
N ASP A 133 6.37 9.95 -7.00
CA ASP A 133 5.15 9.17 -6.84
C ASP A 133 4.49 8.88 -8.21
N TYR A 134 3.41 8.12 -8.20
CA TYR A 134 2.65 7.84 -9.41
C TYR A 134 2.04 9.10 -10.01
N GLY A 135 2.41 9.40 -11.26
CA GLY A 135 1.84 10.51 -12.02
C GLY A 135 1.32 10.11 -13.39
N LYS A 136 1.50 8.85 -13.77
CA LYS A 136 1.05 8.35 -15.07
C LYS A 136 -0.47 8.18 -15.10
N LYS A 137 -1.09 8.61 -16.20
CA LYS A 137 -2.52 8.42 -16.44
C LYS A 137 -2.80 6.94 -16.75
N ASP A 138 -3.03 6.15 -15.71
CA ASP A 138 -3.47 4.75 -15.78
C ASP A 138 -4.32 4.39 -14.55
N PRO A 139 -4.90 3.18 -14.48
CA PRO A 139 -5.76 2.78 -13.36
C PRO A 139 -5.09 2.86 -11.98
N SER A 140 -3.77 2.68 -11.89
CA SER A 140 -3.05 2.73 -10.62
C SER A 140 -2.98 4.14 -10.00
N LEU A 141 -3.19 5.19 -10.80
CA LEU A 141 -3.28 6.56 -10.31
C LEU A 141 -4.45 6.73 -9.32
N GLY A 142 -5.55 6.01 -9.53
CA GLY A 142 -6.71 6.04 -8.66
C GLY A 142 -6.38 5.61 -7.23
N TRP A 143 -5.51 4.63 -7.05
CA TRP A 143 -5.11 4.17 -5.72
C TRP A 143 -4.38 5.26 -4.94
N ARG A 144 -3.45 5.96 -5.59
CA ARG A 144 -2.68 7.02 -4.93
C ARG A 144 -3.55 8.19 -4.50
N TYR A 145 -4.46 8.62 -5.36
CA TYR A 145 -5.42 9.65 -4.97
C TYR A 145 -6.36 9.18 -3.87
N THR A 146 -6.78 7.93 -3.91
CA THR A 146 -7.66 7.37 -2.89
C THR A 146 -6.95 7.31 -1.54
N ASP A 147 -5.72 6.81 -1.49
CA ASP A 147 -4.94 6.73 -0.25
C ASP A 147 -4.79 8.10 0.41
N ALA A 148 -4.35 9.12 -0.34
CA ALA A 148 -4.19 10.47 0.17
C ALA A 148 -5.54 11.09 0.57
N TRP A 149 -6.52 11.05 -0.34
CA TRP A 149 -7.84 11.65 -0.13
C TRP A 149 -8.59 11.04 1.05
N MET A 150 -8.62 9.71 1.13
CA MET A 150 -9.32 8.99 2.20
C MET A 150 -8.66 9.23 3.54
N SER A 151 -7.33 9.24 3.58
CA SER A 151 -6.60 9.50 4.80
C SER A 151 -6.79 10.94 5.30
N MET A 152 -6.78 11.93 4.41
CA MET A 152 -7.12 13.33 4.76
C MET A 152 -8.56 13.48 5.27
N ALA A 153 -9.46 12.60 4.83
CA ALA A 153 -10.84 12.55 5.33
C ALA A 153 -10.99 11.77 6.65
N GLY A 154 -9.89 11.31 7.25
CA GLY A 154 -9.90 10.53 8.48
C GLY A 154 -10.39 9.09 8.31
N MET A 155 -10.32 8.57 7.10
CA MET A 155 -10.71 7.19 6.80
C MET A 155 -9.48 6.30 6.73
N GLY A 156 -9.46 5.24 7.52
CA GLY A 156 -8.43 4.21 7.47
C GLY A 156 -8.70 3.14 6.43
N ASP A 157 -7.68 2.36 6.15
CA ASP A 157 -7.77 1.16 5.34
C ASP A 157 -8.64 0.09 6.03
N ALA A 158 -9.20 -0.83 5.24
CA ALA A 158 -10.07 -1.91 5.71
C ALA A 158 -11.31 -1.46 6.48
N GLY A 159 -11.73 -0.20 6.34
CA GLY A 159 -12.91 0.32 7.02
C GLY A 159 -12.77 0.37 8.53
N GLU A 160 -11.55 0.54 9.02
CA GLU A 160 -11.29 0.77 10.44
C GLU A 160 -12.21 1.88 10.95
N PRO A 161 -13.02 1.62 12.02
CA PRO A 161 -14.03 2.57 12.49
C PRO A 161 -13.47 3.92 12.91
N ASN A 162 -12.19 3.95 13.22
CA ASN A 162 -11.48 5.12 13.70
C ASN A 162 -10.41 5.59 12.73
N GLY A 163 -10.58 5.38 11.44
CA GLY A 163 -9.59 5.72 10.43
C GLY A 163 -8.45 6.58 10.96
N LEU A 164 -7.24 6.39 10.58
CA LEU A 164 -6.14 7.17 11.13
C LEU A 164 -6.36 8.64 10.80
N PRO A 165 -6.53 9.52 11.81
CA PRO A 165 -6.56 10.95 11.57
C PRO A 165 -5.22 11.35 10.97
N VAL A 166 -5.25 12.13 9.96
CA VAL A 166 -4.04 12.41 9.16
C VAL A 166 -3.58 13.83 9.32
N ASP A 167 -4.42 14.68 9.89
CA ASP A 167 -4.10 16.05 10.24
C ASP A 167 -4.62 16.40 11.63
#